data_de9d7a305074ded757660709cc07eca1
#
_entry.id   de9d7a305074ded757660709cc07eca1
#
_cell.length_a   1.000
_cell.length_b   1.000
_cell.length_c   1.000
_cell.angle_alpha   90.00
_cell.angle_beta   90.00
_cell.angle_gamma   90.00
#
_symmetry.space_group_name_H-M   'P 1'
#
loop_
_entity.id
_entity.type
_entity.pdbx_description
1 polymer ?
#
loop_
_entity_poly.entity_id
_entity_poly.type
_entity_poly.pdbx_seq_one_letter_code
_entity_poly.pdbx_strand_id
1 'polypeptide(L)'
;MVKQCTHVAEHVKKVKPNTKGCEECLKTGSSWVHLRMCLECGKVGCCDSSPNQHARAHFRETQHPIIQSAERGEDWKWCYIDESYL
;
A
#
# COMPACT_ATOMS: atom_id res chain seq x y z
N MET A 1 -20.70 10.18 12.52
CA MET A 1 -20.78 9.64 11.15
C MET A 1 -19.38 9.59 10.56
N VAL A 2 -18.97 8.45 10.08
CA VAL A 2 -17.63 8.30 9.49
C VAL A 2 -17.62 8.93 8.09
N LYS A 3 -16.66 9.82 7.85
CA LYS A 3 -16.50 10.44 6.54
C LYS A 3 -15.98 9.37 5.57
N GLN A 4 -16.74 9.13 4.52
CA GLN A 4 -16.38 8.13 3.53
C GLN A 4 -15.33 8.69 2.57
N CYS A 5 -14.27 7.92 2.33
CA CYS A 5 -13.23 8.29 1.38
C CYS A 5 -13.79 8.20 -0.04
N THR A 6 -13.67 9.28 -0.82
CA THR A 6 -14.17 9.31 -2.19
C THR A 6 -13.22 8.68 -3.20
N HIS A 7 -11.98 8.38 -2.80
CA HIS A 7 -10.96 7.84 -3.71
C HIS A 7 -11.15 6.35 -4.02
N VAL A 8 -11.93 5.64 -3.23
CA VAL A 8 -12.12 4.19 -3.38
C VAL A 8 -12.68 3.84 -4.76
N ALA A 9 -13.70 4.57 -5.22
CA ALA A 9 -14.36 4.28 -6.49
C ALA A 9 -13.42 4.37 -7.69
N GLU A 10 -12.43 5.25 -7.64
CA GLU A 10 -11.51 5.49 -8.74
C GLU A 10 -10.23 4.67 -8.66
N HIS A 11 -9.79 4.33 -7.43
CA HIS A 11 -8.45 3.84 -7.19
C HIS A 11 -8.38 2.42 -6.60
N VAL A 12 -9.52 1.80 -6.31
CA VAL A 12 -9.53 0.41 -5.84
C VAL A 12 -9.94 -0.50 -7.00
N LYS A 13 -9.04 -1.40 -7.38
CA LYS A 13 -9.24 -2.33 -8.48
C LYS A 13 -9.06 -3.76 -7.99
N LYS A 14 -9.50 -4.73 -8.79
CA LYS A 14 -9.26 -6.13 -8.47
C LYS A 14 -7.85 -6.49 -8.86
N VAL A 15 -6.93 -6.37 -7.92
CA VAL A 15 -5.52 -6.66 -8.15
C VAL A 15 -5.03 -7.72 -7.17
N LYS A 16 -3.95 -8.40 -7.56
CA LYS A 16 -3.25 -9.35 -6.71
C LYS A 16 -1.85 -8.79 -6.41
N PRO A 17 -1.22 -9.20 -5.29
CA PRO A 17 0.14 -8.77 -5.01
C PRO A 17 1.09 -9.21 -6.13
N ASN A 18 1.89 -8.28 -6.64
CA ASN A 18 2.86 -8.59 -7.69
C ASN A 18 4.02 -9.44 -7.17
N THR A 19 4.34 -9.32 -5.88
CA THR A 19 5.43 -10.04 -5.24
C THR A 19 4.99 -10.52 -3.86
N LYS A 20 5.75 -11.47 -3.29
CA LYS A 20 5.50 -11.97 -1.94
C LYS A 20 6.11 -11.08 -0.85
N GLY A 21 7.04 -10.21 -1.21
CA GLY A 21 7.70 -9.28 -0.30
C GLY A 21 7.69 -7.89 -0.88
N CYS A 22 8.36 -6.95 -0.21
CA CYS A 22 8.50 -5.60 -0.74
C CYS A 22 9.29 -5.66 -2.05
N GLU A 23 8.64 -5.27 -3.14
CA GLU A 23 9.21 -5.37 -4.48
C GLU A 23 10.55 -4.66 -4.59
N GLU A 24 10.65 -3.44 -4.07
CA GLU A 24 11.88 -2.67 -4.12
C GLU A 24 12.94 -3.18 -3.14
N CYS A 25 12.54 -3.62 -1.95
CA CYS A 25 13.49 -4.20 -1.00
C CYS A 25 14.11 -5.49 -1.53
N LEU A 26 13.32 -6.30 -2.26
CA LEU A 26 13.84 -7.52 -2.88
C LEU A 26 14.91 -7.22 -3.92
N LYS A 27 14.77 -6.12 -4.67
CA LYS A 27 15.74 -5.72 -5.68
C LYS A 27 17.05 -5.25 -5.06
N THR A 28 16.99 -4.60 -3.90
CA THR A 28 18.17 -4.00 -3.27
C THR A 28 18.72 -4.82 -2.12
N GLY A 29 18.09 -5.94 -1.78
CA GLY A 29 18.50 -6.74 -0.63
C GLY A 29 18.19 -6.11 0.71
N SER A 30 17.27 -5.14 0.74
CA SER A 30 16.89 -4.45 1.97
C SER A 30 15.85 -5.24 2.76
N SER A 31 15.71 -4.90 4.04
CA SER A 31 14.71 -5.52 4.91
C SER A 31 13.48 -4.63 5.07
N TRP A 32 12.39 -5.22 5.55
CA TRP A 32 11.15 -4.49 5.82
C TRP A 32 10.51 -5.00 7.10
N VAL A 33 9.62 -4.17 7.68
CA VAL A 33 8.86 -4.55 8.89
C VAL A 33 7.53 -5.17 8.51
N HIS A 34 6.68 -4.43 7.79
CA HIS A 34 5.39 -4.91 7.31
C HIS A 34 5.21 -4.55 5.84
N LEU A 35 4.24 -5.20 5.20
CA LEU A 35 3.99 -5.03 3.78
C LEU A 35 2.63 -4.38 3.53
N ARG A 36 2.58 -3.59 2.46
CA ARG A 36 1.37 -2.91 2.00
C ARG A 36 1.22 -3.15 0.50
N MET A 37 0.00 -3.38 0.04
CA MET A 37 -0.28 -3.59 -1.38
C MET A 37 -1.07 -2.41 -1.92
N CYS A 38 -0.62 -1.86 -3.05
CA CYS A 38 -1.37 -0.85 -3.77
C CYS A 38 -2.61 -1.50 -4.39
N LEU A 39 -3.80 -0.97 -4.08
CA LEU A 39 -5.04 -1.54 -4.58
C LEU A 39 -5.36 -1.13 -6.03
N GLU A 40 -4.54 -0.28 -6.62
CA GLU A 40 -4.71 0.12 -8.00
C GLU A 40 -3.88 -0.72 -8.97
N CYS A 41 -2.65 -1.09 -8.61
CA CYS A 41 -1.75 -1.82 -9.51
C CYS A 41 -1.15 -3.09 -8.92
N GLY A 42 -1.36 -3.38 -7.63
CA GLY A 42 -0.85 -4.59 -6.99
C GLY A 42 0.61 -4.53 -6.53
N LYS A 43 1.27 -3.38 -6.66
CA LYS A 43 2.65 -3.27 -6.20
C LYS A 43 2.72 -3.42 -4.69
N VAL A 44 3.62 -4.27 -4.20
CA VAL A 44 3.85 -4.49 -2.78
C VAL A 44 5.04 -3.66 -2.34
N GLY A 45 4.84 -2.83 -1.33
CA GLY A 45 5.88 -2.00 -0.73
C GLY A 45 5.91 -2.16 0.78
N CYS A 46 7.01 -1.73 1.40
CA CYS A 46 7.15 -1.79 2.84
C CYS A 46 6.47 -0.58 3.51
N CYS A 47 6.04 -0.79 4.76
CA CYS A 47 5.28 0.22 5.51
C CYS A 47 6.16 1.38 6.00
N ASP A 48 5.50 2.38 6.62
CA ASP A 48 6.20 3.55 7.14
C ASP A 48 7.14 3.23 8.31
N SER A 49 6.94 2.10 8.98
CA SER A 49 7.86 1.64 10.02
C SER A 49 9.11 0.97 9.46
N SER A 50 9.12 0.67 8.17
CA SER A 50 10.27 0.08 7.50
C SER A 50 11.29 1.15 7.13
N PRO A 51 12.59 0.82 7.04
CA PRO A 51 13.63 1.82 6.75
C PRO A 51 13.40 2.57 5.44
N ASN A 52 12.89 1.90 4.42
CA ASN A 52 12.79 2.48 3.08
C ASN A 52 11.40 3.02 2.71
N GLN A 53 10.36 2.67 3.44
CA GLN A 53 9.00 3.18 3.24
C GLN A 53 8.55 3.15 1.77
N HIS A 54 8.74 2.02 1.10
CA HIS A 54 8.50 1.90 -0.35
C HIS A 54 7.03 2.06 -0.72
N ALA A 55 6.08 1.69 0.15
CA ALA A 55 4.66 1.87 -0.13
C ALA A 55 4.32 3.37 -0.25
N ARG A 56 4.85 4.19 0.66
CA ARG A 56 4.65 5.64 0.60
C ARG A 56 5.34 6.26 -0.61
N ALA A 57 6.54 5.79 -0.94
CA ALA A 57 7.26 6.25 -2.13
C ALA A 57 6.47 5.95 -3.39
N HIS A 58 5.85 4.78 -3.48
CA HIS A 58 4.99 4.42 -4.60
C HIS A 58 3.80 5.39 -4.76
N PHE A 59 3.16 5.76 -3.64
CA PHE A 59 2.10 6.76 -3.67
C PHE A 59 2.62 8.10 -4.22
N ARG A 60 3.77 8.55 -3.76
CA ARG A 60 4.35 9.82 -4.21
C ARG A 60 4.66 9.82 -5.70
N GLU A 61 5.11 8.68 -6.24
CA GLU A 61 5.45 8.56 -7.66
C GLU A 61 4.22 8.44 -8.56
N THR A 62 3.22 7.68 -8.13
CA THR A 62 2.10 7.28 -9.01
C THR A 62 0.80 7.98 -8.69
N GLN A 63 0.68 8.56 -7.49
CA GLN A 63 -0.57 9.12 -6.97
C GLN A 63 -1.66 8.06 -6.82
N HIS A 64 -1.28 6.79 -6.63
CA HIS A 64 -2.19 5.70 -6.28
C HIS A 64 -2.44 5.75 -4.76
N PRO A 65 -3.57 6.27 -4.29
CA PRO A 65 -3.71 6.64 -2.88
C PRO A 65 -4.12 5.52 -1.93
N ILE A 66 -4.68 4.44 -2.45
CA ILE A 66 -5.28 3.42 -1.59
C ILE A 66 -4.35 2.21 -1.47
N ILE A 67 -4.04 1.84 -0.23
CA ILE A 67 -3.29 0.62 0.06
C ILE A 67 -4.09 -0.28 0.98
N GLN A 68 -3.73 -1.56 0.99
CA GLN A 68 -4.24 -2.56 1.91
C GLN A 68 -3.07 -3.26 2.56
N SER A 69 -3.23 -3.69 3.82
CA SER A 69 -2.23 -4.52 4.45
C SER A 69 -2.04 -5.80 3.63
N ALA A 70 -0.80 -6.16 3.35
CA ALA A 70 -0.44 -7.42 2.71
C ALA A 70 -0.01 -8.46 3.75
N GLU A 71 -0.18 -8.16 5.03
CA GLU A 71 0.14 -9.09 6.11
C GLU A 71 -0.98 -10.11 6.30
N ARG A 72 -0.59 -11.32 6.62
CA ARG A 72 -1.54 -12.40 6.84
C ARG A 72 -2.45 -12.08 8.02
N GLY A 73 -3.77 -12.19 7.80
CA GLY A 73 -4.75 -11.91 8.85
C GLY A 73 -5.15 -10.46 8.99
N GLU A 74 -4.58 -9.57 8.17
CA GLU A 74 -4.94 -8.15 8.14
C GLU A 74 -5.64 -7.82 6.84
N ASP A 75 -6.73 -7.08 6.93
CA ASP A 75 -7.51 -6.71 5.74
C ASP A 75 -7.88 -5.23 5.70
N TRP A 76 -7.31 -4.42 6.58
CA TRP A 76 -7.60 -2.99 6.62
C TRP A 76 -7.02 -2.27 5.39
N LYS A 77 -7.68 -1.15 5.04
CA LYS A 77 -7.28 -0.29 3.93
C LYS A 77 -7.01 1.12 4.43
N TRP A 78 -6.15 1.83 3.73
CA TRP A 78 -5.73 3.18 4.09
C TRP A 78 -5.68 4.06 2.85
N CYS A 79 -6.14 5.30 2.99
CA CYS A 79 -6.03 6.32 1.93
C CYS A 79 -4.97 7.34 2.33
N TYR A 80 -3.91 7.48 1.54
CA TYR A 80 -2.86 8.45 1.81
C TYR A 80 -3.31 9.90 1.65
N ILE A 81 -4.29 10.16 0.76
CA ILE A 81 -4.77 11.51 0.53
C ILE A 81 -5.62 11.99 1.72
N ASP A 82 -6.53 11.16 2.17
CA ASP A 82 -7.41 11.49 3.30
C ASP A 82 -6.76 11.18 4.65
N GLU A 83 -5.65 10.47 4.65
CA GLU A 83 -4.94 10.02 5.86
C GLU A 83 -5.89 9.34 6.84
N SER A 84 -6.67 8.39 6.33
CA SER A 84 -7.68 7.68 7.12
C SER A 84 -7.84 6.24 6.67
N TYR A 85 -8.31 5.40 7.60
CA TYR A 85 -8.70 4.04 7.29
C TYR A 85 -10.05 4.02 6.59
N LEU A 86 -10.25 3.01 5.76
CA LEU A 86 -11.51 2.83 5.02
C LEU A 86 -12.42 1.79 5.66
#